data_c15d473286f149a3b9c86302d41aa42c
#
_entry.id   c15d473286f149a3b9c86302d41aa42c
#
_cell.length_a   1.000
_cell.length_b   1.000
_cell.length_c   1.000
_cell.angle_alpha   90.00
_cell.angle_beta   90.00
_cell.angle_gamma   90.00
#
_symmetry.space_group_name_H-M   'P 1'
#
loop_
_entity.id
_entity.type
_entity.pdbx_description
1 polymer ?
#
loop_
_entity_poly.entity_id
_entity_poly.type
_entity_poly.pdbx_seq_one_letter_code
_entity_poly.pdbx_strand_id
1 'polypeptide(L)'
;VAQGKKIAELKKDLQNLSKQWVNLCKKIKGAKTPSRILSELNRSSSILRDLFDDKFTGVYSNNKNLCYEVKDYIEQIAPKRKSIVKYYKSDTPIFEHFNIERQIKTAFGRTVSMSKGAYLIIEHTEALHVVDVNSGNRSNKSNNQEETALEVNLIAATEIARQLRLRDMGGIIVIDFIDMINPENRKKLFNHFKTVMESDKAKHKILPPSKIGLIQMTR
;
A
#
# COMPACT_ATOMS: atom_id res chain seq x y z
N VAL A 1 -15.20 -10.56 -4.83
CA VAL A 1 -14.39 -10.23 -6.04
C VAL A 1 -15.25 -9.73 -7.19
N ALA A 2 -16.39 -10.36 -7.48
CA ALA A 2 -17.30 -9.96 -8.58
C ALA A 2 -18.29 -8.84 -8.21
N GLN A 3 -18.48 -8.56 -6.93
CA GLN A 3 -19.41 -7.53 -6.45
C GLN A 3 -19.00 -6.14 -6.94
N GLY A 4 -19.92 -5.41 -7.56
CA GLY A 4 -19.69 -4.06 -8.11
C GLY A 4 -18.99 -4.01 -9.47
N LYS A 5 -18.65 -5.15 -10.08
CA LYS A 5 -18.03 -5.21 -11.41
C LYS A 5 -19.08 -5.18 -12.54
N LYS A 6 -18.71 -4.54 -13.66
CA LYS A 6 -19.59 -4.50 -14.84
C LYS A 6 -19.71 -5.87 -15.49
N ILE A 7 -20.90 -6.21 -16.00
CA ILE A 7 -21.16 -7.49 -16.70
C ILE A 7 -20.16 -7.72 -17.85
N ALA A 8 -19.75 -6.67 -18.54
CA ALA A 8 -18.76 -6.76 -19.63
C ALA A 8 -17.39 -7.27 -19.15
N GLU A 9 -16.95 -6.89 -17.94
CA GLU A 9 -15.71 -7.36 -17.33
C GLU A 9 -15.81 -8.85 -17.00
N LEU A 10 -16.91 -9.28 -16.39
CA LEU A 10 -17.15 -10.69 -16.06
C LEU A 10 -17.21 -11.57 -17.31
N LYS A 11 -17.85 -11.09 -18.40
CA LYS A 11 -17.85 -11.80 -19.69
C LYS A 11 -16.46 -11.95 -20.27
N LYS A 12 -15.62 -10.91 -20.18
CA LYS A 12 -14.24 -10.94 -20.64
C LYS A 12 -13.41 -11.94 -19.84
N ASP A 13 -13.58 -11.98 -18.52
CA ASP A 13 -12.88 -12.94 -17.66
C ASP A 13 -13.28 -14.39 -18.00
N LEU A 14 -14.58 -14.64 -18.20
CA LEU A 14 -15.08 -15.96 -18.63
C LEU A 14 -14.48 -16.38 -19.97
N GLN A 15 -14.41 -15.46 -20.93
CA GLN A 15 -13.79 -15.73 -22.24
C GLN A 15 -12.29 -16.07 -22.11
N ASN A 16 -11.56 -15.34 -21.25
CA ASN A 16 -10.15 -15.60 -21.00
C ASN A 16 -9.95 -16.98 -20.35
N LEU A 17 -10.73 -17.31 -19.32
CA LEU A 17 -10.68 -18.62 -18.67
C LEU A 17 -11.02 -19.76 -19.65
N SER A 18 -12.03 -19.57 -20.50
CA SER A 18 -12.40 -20.55 -21.53
C SER A 18 -11.28 -20.77 -22.54
N LYS A 19 -10.60 -19.70 -22.97
CA LYS A 19 -9.42 -19.81 -23.86
C LYS A 19 -8.28 -20.56 -23.18
N GLN A 20 -7.99 -20.25 -21.92
CA GLN A 20 -6.98 -20.96 -21.15
C GLN A 20 -7.27 -22.45 -21.02
N TRP A 21 -8.54 -22.81 -20.76
CA TRP A 21 -9.00 -24.19 -20.72
C TRP A 21 -8.77 -24.93 -22.04
N VAL A 22 -9.19 -24.35 -23.14
CA VAL A 22 -8.99 -24.94 -24.48
C VAL A 22 -7.49 -25.13 -24.78
N ASN A 23 -6.66 -24.15 -24.45
CA ASN A 23 -5.21 -24.25 -24.61
C ASN A 23 -4.60 -25.34 -23.73
N LEU A 24 -5.07 -25.48 -22.49
CA LEU A 24 -4.68 -26.53 -21.56
C LEU A 24 -4.98 -27.92 -22.15
N CYS A 25 -6.21 -28.12 -22.63
CA CYS A 25 -6.64 -29.39 -23.23
C CYS A 25 -5.79 -29.76 -24.48
N LYS A 26 -5.39 -28.77 -25.28
CA LYS A 26 -4.47 -28.97 -26.41
C LYS A 26 -3.08 -29.42 -25.94
N LYS A 27 -2.53 -28.76 -24.88
CA LYS A 27 -1.22 -29.11 -24.33
C LYS A 27 -1.20 -30.51 -23.71
N ILE A 28 -2.26 -30.94 -23.06
CA ILE A 28 -2.38 -32.28 -22.47
C ILE A 28 -2.20 -33.36 -23.53
N LYS A 29 -2.83 -33.19 -24.69
CA LYS A 29 -2.78 -34.21 -25.78
C LYS A 29 -1.37 -34.48 -26.32
N GLY A 30 -0.44 -33.54 -26.22
CA GLY A 30 0.95 -33.67 -26.71
C GLY A 30 1.99 -33.78 -25.59
N ALA A 31 1.58 -33.77 -24.33
CA ALA A 31 2.52 -33.75 -23.21
C ALA A 31 3.09 -35.13 -22.89
N LYS A 32 4.41 -35.20 -22.68
CA LYS A 32 5.08 -36.38 -22.14
C LYS A 32 5.02 -36.33 -20.60
N THR A 33 4.77 -37.48 -19.98
CA THR A 33 4.73 -37.60 -18.51
C THR A 33 6.14 -37.92 -17.97
N PRO A 34 6.53 -37.31 -16.83
CA PRO A 34 5.87 -36.24 -16.08
C PRO A 34 6.19 -34.86 -16.66
N SER A 35 5.17 -34.01 -16.86
CA SER A 35 5.37 -32.62 -17.29
C SER A 35 4.37 -31.66 -16.63
N ARG A 36 4.82 -30.46 -16.28
CA ARG A 36 3.94 -29.41 -15.75
C ARG A 36 3.21 -28.70 -16.89
N ILE A 37 1.93 -28.94 -17.03
CA ILE A 37 1.10 -28.45 -18.13
C ILE A 37 0.54 -27.05 -17.85
N LEU A 38 0.20 -26.79 -16.59
CA LEU A 38 -0.27 -25.49 -16.11
C LEU A 38 0.46 -25.16 -14.80
N SER A 39 0.77 -23.90 -14.62
CA SER A 39 1.19 -23.34 -13.34
C SER A 39 0.27 -22.17 -13.00
N GLU A 40 0.08 -21.94 -11.73
CA GLU A 40 -0.52 -20.70 -11.26
C GLU A 40 0.28 -19.49 -11.74
N LEU A 41 -0.35 -18.31 -11.69
CA LEU A 41 0.33 -17.07 -12.00
C LEU A 41 1.59 -16.94 -11.16
N ASN A 42 2.70 -16.55 -11.79
CA ASN A 42 3.91 -16.21 -11.07
C ASN A 42 3.62 -15.09 -10.07
N ARG A 43 4.42 -15.02 -9.01
CA ARG A 43 4.26 -14.01 -7.96
C ARG A 43 4.14 -12.59 -8.52
N SER A 44 4.91 -12.26 -9.54
CA SER A 44 4.88 -10.96 -10.22
C SER A 44 3.55 -10.69 -10.91
N SER A 45 3.01 -11.67 -11.62
CA SER A 45 1.70 -11.55 -12.28
C SER A 45 0.56 -11.49 -11.27
N SER A 46 0.66 -12.18 -10.13
CA SER A 46 -0.32 -12.08 -9.04
C SER A 46 -0.30 -10.69 -8.41
N ILE A 47 0.88 -10.12 -8.16
CA ILE A 47 1.02 -8.76 -7.64
C ILE A 47 0.43 -7.74 -8.63
N LEU A 48 0.72 -7.89 -9.92
CA LEU A 48 0.14 -7.01 -10.94
C LEU A 48 -1.38 -7.13 -11.01
N ARG A 49 -1.94 -8.35 -10.94
CA ARG A 49 -3.39 -8.55 -10.90
C ARG A 49 -4.06 -7.76 -9.77
N ASP A 50 -3.40 -7.72 -8.60
CA ASP A 50 -3.98 -7.15 -7.39
C ASP A 50 -3.75 -5.63 -7.28
N LEU A 51 -2.66 -5.12 -7.85
CA LEU A 51 -2.22 -3.73 -7.69
C LEU A 51 -2.32 -2.88 -8.97
N PHE A 52 -2.37 -3.51 -10.16
CA PHE A 52 -2.33 -2.78 -11.42
C PHE A 52 -3.57 -1.89 -11.59
N ASP A 53 -3.32 -0.60 -11.74
CA ASP A 53 -4.33 0.43 -11.98
C ASP A 53 -3.89 1.41 -13.08
N ASP A 54 -4.73 2.39 -13.38
CA ASP A 54 -4.45 3.40 -14.41
C ASP A 54 -3.33 4.38 -14.04
N LYS A 55 -2.89 4.41 -12.77
CA LYS A 55 -1.82 5.28 -12.27
C LYS A 55 -0.43 4.72 -12.56
N PHE A 56 -0.31 3.45 -12.96
CA PHE A 56 0.98 2.87 -13.33
C PHE A 56 1.56 3.56 -14.55
N THR A 57 2.75 4.14 -14.42
CA THR A 57 3.48 4.82 -15.50
C THR A 57 4.54 3.95 -16.14
N GLY A 58 5.03 2.93 -15.44
CA GLY A 58 6.04 2.01 -15.93
C GLY A 58 6.22 0.79 -15.04
N VAL A 59 6.63 -0.30 -15.65
CA VAL A 59 7.07 -1.53 -14.97
C VAL A 59 8.47 -1.86 -15.48
N TYR A 60 9.42 -1.90 -14.59
CA TYR A 60 10.83 -2.08 -14.92
C TYR A 60 11.37 -3.36 -14.32
N SER A 61 12.15 -4.10 -15.08
CA SER A 61 12.88 -5.27 -14.58
C SER A 61 14.22 -5.42 -15.28
N ASN A 62 15.23 -5.84 -14.54
CA ASN A 62 16.54 -6.23 -15.07
C ASN A 62 16.63 -7.72 -15.47
N ASN A 63 15.54 -8.47 -15.36
CA ASN A 63 15.41 -9.84 -15.83
C ASN A 63 14.56 -9.89 -17.10
N LYS A 64 15.17 -10.36 -18.21
CA LYS A 64 14.49 -10.44 -19.51
C LYS A 64 13.26 -11.35 -19.48
N ASN A 65 13.39 -12.53 -18.86
CA ASN A 65 12.30 -13.51 -18.82
C ASN A 65 11.10 -12.94 -18.06
N LEU A 66 11.35 -12.27 -16.91
CA LEU A 66 10.33 -11.59 -16.16
C LEU A 66 9.66 -10.46 -16.96
N CYS A 67 10.44 -9.70 -17.74
CA CYS A 67 9.86 -8.69 -18.64
C CYS A 67 8.91 -9.29 -19.67
N TYR A 68 9.26 -10.45 -20.27
CA TYR A 68 8.37 -11.12 -21.21
C TYR A 68 7.08 -11.60 -20.52
N GLU A 69 7.20 -12.29 -19.38
CA GLU A 69 6.05 -12.78 -18.63
C GLU A 69 5.09 -11.65 -18.22
N VAL A 70 5.64 -10.56 -17.68
CA VAL A 70 4.86 -9.37 -17.29
C VAL A 70 4.22 -8.70 -18.50
N LYS A 71 4.94 -8.62 -19.61
CA LYS A 71 4.45 -8.02 -20.86
C LYS A 71 3.29 -8.83 -21.42
N ASP A 72 3.41 -10.15 -21.45
CA ASP A 72 2.35 -11.05 -21.91
C ASP A 72 1.12 -10.97 -20.99
N TYR A 73 1.33 -10.88 -19.67
CA TYR A 73 0.25 -10.71 -18.72
C TYR A 73 -0.49 -9.36 -18.92
N ILE A 74 0.25 -8.25 -19.02
CA ILE A 74 -0.35 -6.92 -19.26
C ILE A 74 -1.06 -6.87 -20.62
N GLU A 75 -0.54 -7.55 -21.64
CA GLU A 75 -1.23 -7.66 -22.94
C GLU A 75 -2.59 -8.33 -22.85
N GLN A 76 -2.74 -9.29 -21.93
CA GLN A 76 -4.04 -9.97 -21.71
C GLN A 76 -5.04 -9.08 -20.97
N ILE A 77 -4.61 -8.32 -19.96
CA ILE A 77 -5.52 -7.52 -19.12
C ILE A 77 -5.73 -6.09 -19.66
N ALA A 78 -4.68 -5.47 -20.22
CA ALA A 78 -4.66 -4.10 -20.72
C ALA A 78 -3.79 -3.97 -21.99
N PRO A 79 -4.25 -4.45 -23.17
CA PRO A 79 -3.43 -4.52 -24.40
C PRO A 79 -2.81 -3.18 -24.80
N LYS A 80 -3.55 -2.07 -24.62
CA LYS A 80 -3.09 -0.71 -24.95
C LYS A 80 -1.92 -0.23 -24.11
N ARG A 81 -1.64 -0.89 -22.97
CA ARG A 81 -0.61 -0.50 -21.99
C ARG A 81 0.63 -1.41 -22.01
N LYS A 82 0.76 -2.29 -22.98
CA LYS A 82 1.93 -3.19 -23.13
C LYS A 82 3.27 -2.44 -23.15
N SER A 83 3.29 -1.23 -23.67
CA SER A 83 4.49 -0.39 -23.82
C SER A 83 5.08 0.13 -22.50
N ILE A 84 4.34 0.04 -21.38
CA ILE A 84 4.84 0.47 -20.07
C ILE A 84 5.90 -0.49 -19.49
N VAL A 85 5.96 -1.75 -19.98
CA VAL A 85 6.94 -2.74 -19.52
C VAL A 85 8.27 -2.49 -20.23
N LYS A 86 9.27 -2.15 -19.44
CA LYS A 86 10.61 -1.81 -19.94
C LYS A 86 11.67 -2.71 -19.31
N TYR A 87 12.54 -3.24 -20.17
CA TYR A 87 13.74 -3.91 -19.72
C TYR A 87 14.76 -2.88 -19.26
N TYR A 88 15.20 -3.01 -18.01
CA TYR A 88 16.22 -2.13 -17.45
C TYR A 88 17.61 -2.72 -17.75
N LYS A 89 18.42 -1.93 -18.48
CA LYS A 89 19.80 -2.29 -18.83
C LYS A 89 20.69 -1.12 -18.43
N SER A 90 21.30 -1.20 -17.26
CA SER A 90 22.30 -0.25 -16.78
C SER A 90 23.20 -0.96 -15.79
N ASP A 91 24.41 -0.45 -15.59
CA ASP A 91 25.38 -0.95 -14.59
C ASP A 91 24.97 -0.53 -13.17
N THR A 92 24.18 0.55 -13.03
CA THR A 92 23.63 0.96 -11.74
C THR A 92 22.53 0.00 -11.30
N PRO A 93 22.52 -0.51 -10.06
CA PRO A 93 21.45 -1.35 -9.55
C PRO A 93 20.07 -0.67 -9.69
N ILE A 94 19.05 -1.44 -10.11
CA ILE A 94 17.73 -0.90 -10.46
C ILE A 94 17.08 -0.13 -9.28
N PHE A 95 17.23 -0.60 -8.04
CA PHE A 95 16.66 0.06 -6.87
C PHE A 95 17.40 1.36 -6.51
N GLU A 96 18.70 1.41 -6.77
CA GLU A 96 19.49 2.61 -6.60
C GLU A 96 19.12 3.65 -7.66
N HIS A 97 19.02 3.24 -8.93
CA HIS A 97 18.62 4.12 -10.05
C HIS A 97 17.27 4.81 -9.78
N PHE A 98 16.29 4.09 -9.25
CA PHE A 98 14.98 4.63 -8.90
C PHE A 98 14.92 5.19 -7.46
N ASN A 99 16.07 5.29 -6.76
CA ASN A 99 16.17 5.80 -5.38
C ASN A 99 15.28 5.03 -4.38
N ILE A 100 14.97 3.75 -4.68
CA ILE A 100 14.07 2.92 -3.86
C ILE A 100 14.77 2.51 -2.57
N GLU A 101 16.07 2.19 -2.60
CA GLU A 101 16.82 1.81 -1.40
C GLU A 101 16.80 2.90 -0.33
N ARG A 102 17.01 4.15 -0.75
CA ARG A 102 16.93 5.29 0.17
C ARG A 102 15.51 5.45 0.74
N GLN A 103 14.49 5.30 -0.11
CA GLN A 103 13.10 5.38 0.33
C GLN A 103 12.76 4.27 1.33
N ILE A 104 13.24 3.03 1.10
CA ILE A 104 13.06 1.91 2.03
C ILE A 104 13.72 2.21 3.37
N LYS A 105 14.99 2.62 3.37
CA LYS A 105 15.70 2.97 4.61
C LYS A 105 14.99 4.05 5.41
N THR A 106 14.50 5.09 4.72
CA THR A 106 13.75 6.17 5.37
C THR A 106 12.38 5.69 5.87
N ALA A 107 11.69 4.89 5.07
CA ALA A 107 10.34 4.42 5.38
C ALA A 107 10.28 3.45 6.57
N PHE A 108 11.35 2.68 6.82
CA PHE A 108 11.44 1.74 7.94
C PHE A 108 12.22 2.29 9.15
N GLY A 109 12.62 3.55 9.11
CA GLY A 109 13.27 4.21 10.24
C GLY A 109 12.33 4.38 11.44
N ARG A 110 12.90 4.47 12.65
CA ARG A 110 12.13 4.78 13.88
C ARG A 110 11.41 6.12 13.77
N THR A 111 12.06 7.11 13.18
CA THR A 111 11.50 8.45 12.96
C THR A 111 11.03 8.59 11.53
N VAL A 112 9.80 9.06 11.35
CA VAL A 112 9.20 9.35 10.05
C VAL A 112 8.92 10.84 9.95
N SER A 113 9.67 11.52 9.09
CA SER A 113 9.46 12.95 8.85
C SER A 113 8.17 13.18 8.05
N MET A 114 7.41 14.17 8.46
CA MET A 114 6.19 14.62 7.81
C MET A 114 6.38 16.03 7.23
N SER A 115 5.39 16.49 6.48
CA SER A 115 5.37 17.87 6.00
C SER A 115 5.36 18.87 7.17
N LYS A 116 5.84 20.07 6.90
CA LYS A 116 5.85 21.19 7.85
C LYS A 116 6.75 20.98 9.09
N GLY A 117 7.70 20.04 9.05
CA GLY A 117 8.67 19.81 10.12
C GLY A 117 8.15 18.93 11.27
N ALA A 118 6.94 18.44 11.19
CA ALA A 118 6.41 17.45 12.12
C ALA A 118 7.02 16.06 11.83
N TYR A 119 6.96 15.15 12.80
CA TYR A 119 7.46 13.79 12.63
C TYR A 119 6.75 12.80 13.55
N LEU A 120 6.76 11.53 13.15
CA LEU A 120 6.30 10.41 13.98
C LEU A 120 7.50 9.68 14.57
N ILE A 121 7.34 9.15 15.76
CA ILE A 121 8.21 8.12 16.32
C ILE A 121 7.40 6.82 16.36
N ILE A 122 7.91 5.78 15.71
CA ILE A 122 7.26 4.46 15.65
C ILE A 122 8.14 3.46 16.37
N GLU A 123 7.60 2.86 17.42
CA GLU A 123 8.30 1.87 18.23
C GLU A 123 7.52 0.56 18.29
N HIS A 124 8.28 -0.52 18.35
CA HIS A 124 7.75 -1.86 18.49
C HIS A 124 8.13 -2.37 19.87
N THR A 125 7.14 -2.77 20.67
CA THR A 125 7.34 -3.49 21.91
C THR A 125 7.04 -4.96 21.70
N GLU A 126 7.23 -5.79 22.72
CA GLU A 126 6.91 -7.22 22.65
C GLU A 126 5.41 -7.47 22.36
N ALA A 127 4.51 -6.65 22.89
CA ALA A 127 3.06 -6.89 22.85
C ALA A 127 2.28 -5.93 21.96
N LEU A 128 2.82 -4.74 21.64
CA LEU A 128 2.10 -3.72 20.88
C LEU A 128 3.05 -2.76 20.15
N HIS A 129 2.47 -2.00 19.24
CA HIS A 129 3.17 -0.91 18.55
C HIS A 129 2.71 0.43 19.13
N VAL A 130 3.65 1.35 19.28
CA VAL A 130 3.39 2.71 19.75
C VAL A 130 3.77 3.71 18.66
N VAL A 131 2.92 4.69 18.44
CA VAL A 131 3.18 5.79 17.51
C VAL A 131 2.98 7.10 18.26
N ASP A 132 4.03 7.89 18.36
CA ASP A 132 4.04 9.20 18.98
C ASP A 132 4.12 10.29 17.92
N VAL A 133 3.30 11.33 18.02
CA VAL A 133 3.18 12.44 17.07
C VAL A 133 3.82 13.69 17.63
N ASN A 134 4.82 14.22 16.90
CA ASN A 134 5.56 15.41 17.30
C ASN A 134 5.39 16.56 16.30
N SER A 135 5.08 17.76 16.80
CA SER A 135 4.93 18.98 15.98
C SER A 135 6.26 19.58 15.49
N GLY A 136 7.38 19.11 16.02
CA GLY A 136 8.68 19.74 15.75
C GLY A 136 8.79 21.18 16.30
N ASN A 137 9.58 22.01 15.63
CA ASN A 137 9.87 23.39 16.09
C ASN A 137 8.71 24.38 15.95
N ARG A 138 7.49 23.94 15.65
CA ARG A 138 6.34 24.82 15.44
C ARG A 138 5.58 25.21 16.69
N SER A 139 5.80 24.55 17.81
CA SER A 139 5.06 24.80 19.07
C SER A 139 5.13 26.23 19.58
N ASN A 140 6.03 27.07 19.06
CA ASN A 140 6.33 28.40 19.62
C ASN A 140 5.92 29.60 18.75
N LYS A 141 5.22 29.44 17.60
CA LYS A 141 5.08 30.54 16.63
C LYS A 141 3.65 30.98 16.30
N SER A 142 2.60 30.39 16.83
CA SER A 142 1.25 30.82 16.51
C SER A 142 0.40 31.04 17.76
N ASN A 143 -0.38 32.15 17.78
CA ASN A 143 -1.38 32.42 18.76
C ASN A 143 -2.57 31.43 18.76
N ASN A 144 -2.47 30.40 17.91
CA ASN A 144 -3.52 29.38 17.72
C ASN A 144 -2.96 27.96 17.81
N GLN A 145 -2.48 27.61 19.00
CA GLN A 145 -1.87 26.31 19.29
C GLN A 145 -2.81 25.14 18.98
N GLU A 146 -4.09 25.29 19.23
CA GLU A 146 -5.14 24.29 18.99
C GLU A 146 -5.32 23.98 17.49
N GLU A 147 -5.35 24.99 16.62
CA GLU A 147 -5.45 24.78 15.17
C GLU A 147 -4.20 24.14 14.59
N THR A 148 -3.04 24.53 15.10
CA THR A 148 -1.76 23.92 14.69
C THR A 148 -1.72 22.45 15.11
N ALA A 149 -2.18 22.11 16.31
CA ALA A 149 -2.26 20.73 16.78
C ALA A 149 -3.21 19.90 15.89
N LEU A 150 -4.39 20.44 15.58
CA LEU A 150 -5.32 19.75 14.67
C LEU A 150 -4.72 19.52 13.28
N GLU A 151 -4.08 20.54 12.69
CA GLU A 151 -3.46 20.40 11.37
C GLU A 151 -2.36 19.32 11.35
N VAL A 152 -1.48 19.35 12.34
CA VAL A 152 -0.41 18.33 12.46
C VAL A 152 -1.00 16.95 12.67
N ASN A 153 -2.00 16.80 13.52
CA ASN A 153 -2.66 15.55 13.80
C ASN A 153 -3.36 14.96 12.56
N LEU A 154 -3.98 15.79 11.72
CA LEU A 154 -4.60 15.32 10.46
C LEU A 154 -3.55 14.80 9.46
N ILE A 155 -2.42 15.51 9.35
CA ILE A 155 -1.28 15.05 8.54
C ILE A 155 -0.73 13.75 9.10
N ALA A 156 -0.55 13.67 10.42
CA ALA A 156 -0.07 12.49 11.12
C ALA A 156 -1.00 11.29 10.91
N ALA A 157 -2.31 11.46 11.02
CA ALA A 157 -3.29 10.41 10.79
C ALA A 157 -3.16 9.79 9.38
N THR A 158 -2.97 10.63 8.36
CA THR A 158 -2.78 10.18 6.98
C THR A 158 -1.46 9.42 6.83
N GLU A 159 -0.38 9.92 7.40
CA GLU A 159 0.93 9.27 7.35
C GLU A 159 0.95 7.97 8.16
N ILE A 160 0.33 7.94 9.35
CA ILE A 160 0.19 6.71 10.16
C ILE A 160 -0.51 5.62 9.35
N ALA A 161 -1.65 5.93 8.74
CA ALA A 161 -2.36 4.96 7.89
C ALA A 161 -1.47 4.43 6.74
N ARG A 162 -0.63 5.29 6.15
CA ARG A 162 0.37 4.90 5.14
C ARG A 162 1.44 3.99 5.74
N GLN A 163 1.98 4.32 6.89
CA GLN A 163 3.03 3.56 7.57
C GLN A 163 2.56 2.19 8.03
N LEU A 164 1.34 2.08 8.54
CA LEU A 164 0.73 0.80 8.93
C LEU A 164 0.67 -0.17 7.75
N ARG A 165 0.28 0.31 6.56
CA ARG A 165 0.25 -0.50 5.33
C ARG A 165 1.66 -0.81 4.81
N LEU A 166 2.55 0.18 4.79
CA LEU A 166 3.89 0.06 4.25
C LEU A 166 4.75 -0.94 5.03
N ARG A 167 4.64 -0.91 6.37
CA ARG A 167 5.38 -1.79 7.28
C ARG A 167 4.64 -3.09 7.58
N ASP A 168 3.41 -3.23 7.07
CA ASP A 168 2.49 -4.34 7.38
C ASP A 168 2.37 -4.58 8.89
N MET A 169 2.19 -3.49 9.64
CA MET A 169 2.07 -3.53 11.10
C MET A 169 0.72 -4.12 11.49
N GLY A 170 0.74 -5.19 12.25
CA GLY A 170 -0.44 -5.89 12.76
C GLY A 170 -0.42 -6.04 14.28
N GLY A 171 -1.55 -6.38 14.87
CA GLY A 171 -1.73 -6.51 16.31
C GLY A 171 -2.30 -5.25 16.96
N ILE A 172 -1.92 -4.98 18.21
CA ILE A 172 -2.38 -3.81 18.96
C ILE A 172 -1.48 -2.61 18.63
N ILE A 173 -2.10 -1.49 18.30
CA ILE A 173 -1.42 -0.25 17.97
C ILE A 173 -2.02 0.86 18.82
N VAL A 174 -1.15 1.60 19.51
CA VAL A 174 -1.51 2.76 20.33
C VAL A 174 -0.89 4.01 19.69
N ILE A 175 -1.71 5.02 19.46
CA ILE A 175 -1.31 6.26 18.81
C ILE A 175 -1.52 7.39 19.80
N ASP A 176 -0.45 8.15 20.05
CA ASP A 176 -0.43 9.35 20.87
C ASP A 176 -0.39 10.57 19.94
N PHE A 177 -1.54 11.21 19.77
CA PHE A 177 -1.66 12.43 19.01
C PHE A 177 -1.40 13.65 19.89
N ILE A 178 -1.03 14.77 19.28
CA ILE A 178 -0.85 16.02 20.01
C ILE A 178 -2.18 16.38 20.69
N ASP A 179 -2.10 16.72 21.98
CA ASP A 179 -3.26 17.05 22.78
C ASP A 179 -4.07 18.20 22.21
N MET A 180 -5.40 18.04 22.26
CA MET A 180 -6.38 19.03 21.84
C MET A 180 -7.45 19.20 22.91
N ILE A 181 -7.73 20.43 23.28
CA ILE A 181 -8.73 20.76 24.31
C ILE A 181 -10.14 20.65 23.72
N ASN A 182 -10.32 21.12 22.47
CA ASN A 182 -11.63 21.19 21.83
C ASN A 182 -12.17 19.80 21.42
N PRO A 183 -13.32 19.35 21.95
CA PRO A 183 -13.94 18.08 21.62
C PRO A 183 -14.26 17.91 20.14
N GLU A 184 -14.63 19.00 19.45
CA GLU A 184 -14.95 19.00 18.02
C GLU A 184 -13.69 18.66 17.18
N ASN A 185 -12.52 19.18 17.58
CA ASN A 185 -11.26 18.88 16.91
C ASN A 185 -10.86 17.40 17.10
N ARG A 186 -11.04 16.87 18.32
CA ARG A 186 -10.83 15.45 18.59
C ARG A 186 -11.75 14.56 17.74
N LYS A 187 -13.01 14.94 17.59
CA LYS A 187 -13.99 14.24 16.75
C LYS A 187 -13.62 14.31 15.27
N LYS A 188 -13.17 15.49 14.78
CA LYS A 188 -12.68 15.66 13.40
C LYS A 188 -11.49 14.76 13.12
N LEU A 189 -10.49 14.73 14.01
CA LEU A 189 -9.33 13.86 13.90
C LEU A 189 -9.73 12.39 13.83
N PHE A 190 -10.57 11.94 14.75
CA PHE A 190 -11.01 10.53 14.79
C PHE A 190 -11.75 10.11 13.52
N ASN A 191 -12.65 10.96 13.02
CA ASN A 191 -13.36 10.70 11.76
C ASN A 191 -12.42 10.68 10.57
N HIS A 192 -11.48 11.62 10.50
CA HIS A 192 -10.46 11.65 9.46
C HIS A 192 -9.60 10.38 9.47
N PHE A 193 -9.15 9.96 10.66
CA PHE A 193 -8.35 8.73 10.77
C PHE A 193 -9.12 7.49 10.30
N LYS A 194 -10.41 7.37 10.64
CA LYS A 194 -11.28 6.32 10.11
C LYS A 194 -11.34 6.34 8.59
N THR A 195 -11.58 7.51 8.01
CA THR A 195 -11.71 7.66 6.55
C THR A 195 -10.42 7.27 5.81
N VAL A 196 -9.24 7.68 6.30
CA VAL A 196 -7.98 7.32 5.64
C VAL A 196 -7.66 5.83 5.79
N MET A 197 -8.13 5.20 6.87
CA MET A 197 -7.99 3.76 7.08
C MET A 197 -8.95 2.90 6.23
N GLU A 198 -10.04 3.44 5.70
CA GLU A 198 -10.95 2.70 4.78
C GLU A 198 -10.24 2.16 3.53
N SER A 199 -9.14 2.79 3.13
CA SER A 199 -8.32 2.31 2.02
C SER A 199 -7.45 1.09 2.35
N ASP A 200 -7.36 0.71 3.62
CA ASP A 200 -6.60 -0.47 4.05
C ASP A 200 -7.41 -1.75 3.81
N LYS A 201 -6.81 -2.70 3.10
CA LYS A 201 -7.43 -4.01 2.81
C LYS A 201 -7.40 -4.96 4.01
N ALA A 202 -6.55 -4.71 5.01
CA ALA A 202 -6.48 -5.50 6.21
C ALA A 202 -7.68 -5.20 7.13
N LYS A 203 -8.20 -6.24 7.78
CA LYS A 203 -9.26 -6.06 8.78
C LYS A 203 -8.69 -5.27 9.96
N HIS A 204 -9.35 -4.19 10.33
CA HIS A 204 -8.94 -3.35 11.44
C HIS A 204 -10.15 -2.84 12.22
N LYS A 205 -9.91 -2.50 13.48
CA LYS A 205 -10.91 -1.89 14.36
C LYS A 205 -10.26 -0.73 15.11
N ILE A 206 -10.81 0.46 14.97
CA ILE A 206 -10.33 1.69 15.63
C ILE A 206 -11.29 2.00 16.77
N LEU A 207 -10.76 2.16 17.97
CA LEU A 207 -11.55 2.56 19.14
C LEU A 207 -11.60 4.07 19.26
N PRO A 208 -12.69 4.63 19.84
CA PRO A 208 -12.75 6.06 20.16
C PRO A 208 -11.57 6.47 21.05
N PRO A 209 -11.16 7.77 20.99
CA PRO A 209 -10.10 8.26 21.85
C PRO A 209 -10.38 7.96 23.33
N SER A 210 -9.36 7.52 24.06
CA SER A 210 -9.44 7.28 25.48
C SER A 210 -9.61 8.60 26.25
N LYS A 211 -9.85 8.52 27.57
CA LYS A 211 -9.94 9.70 28.44
C LYS A 211 -8.67 10.55 28.44
N ILE A 212 -7.52 9.92 28.17
CA ILE A 212 -6.20 10.56 28.08
C ILE A 212 -5.78 10.89 26.65
N GLY A 213 -6.69 10.86 25.67
CA GLY A 213 -6.44 11.28 24.29
C GLY A 213 -5.89 10.22 23.35
N LEU A 214 -5.44 9.05 23.85
CA LEU A 214 -4.86 7.99 23.02
C LEU A 214 -5.90 7.34 22.11
N ILE A 215 -5.54 7.12 20.84
CA ILE A 215 -6.31 6.28 19.92
C ILE A 215 -5.71 4.87 19.89
N GLN A 216 -6.55 3.90 20.15
CA GLN A 216 -6.18 2.48 20.13
C GLN A 216 -6.83 1.80 18.93
N MET A 217 -6.09 0.92 18.29
CA MET A 217 -6.62 0.11 17.20
C MET A 217 -6.01 -1.29 17.17
N THR A 218 -6.71 -2.20 16.50
CA THR A 218 -6.19 -3.51 16.10
C THR A 218 -6.21 -3.59 14.58
N ARG A 219 -5.16 -4.17 14.01
CA ARG A 219 -5.02 -4.37 12.56
C ARG A 219 -4.53 -5.79 12.26
#